data_9192c8f207579c42bd10703469624715
#
_entry.id   9192c8f207579c42bd10703469624715
#
_cell.length_a   1.000
_cell.length_b   1.000
_cell.length_c   1.000
_cell.angle_alpha   90.00
_cell.angle_beta   90.00
_cell.angle_gamma   90.00
#
_symmetry.space_group_name_H-M   'P 1'
#
loop_
_entity.id
_entity.type
_entity.pdbx_description
1 polymer ?
#
loop_
_entity_poly.entity_id
_entity_poly.type
_entity_poly.pdbx_seq_one_letter_code
_entity_poly.pdbx_strand_id
1 'polypeptide(L)'
;MKPTQSIMSRYKIAQSKNHYENFTVGSLVLGKDMREAIMTLYAFARLGDDIADEGNHSKKERTEQIQYLKNHLKKIEFNQKINDSYFKILQILYIKYKFRINNLYRFINAFNEDINHKQYAQFSDLIRYCDNAANPAGELILSLVKQDNKENVRQSNAICTALALINFAQGVVEDFEKGRIYIPKDEMKTFNLKVEDIQQRNFTKYWVKYKKYWVERNCQILGRGLGLGEKIKGRLGIEIQMVECAALLLLKRMKRNSCNLFVSPPKIKTLDWIFIFFKVALRSL
;
A
#
# COMPACT_ATOMS: atom_id res chain seq x y z
N MET A 1 17.11 -10.86 20.61
CA MET A 1 17.85 -9.96 19.68
C MET A 1 17.39 -8.52 19.93
N LYS A 2 18.31 -7.57 20.07
CA LYS A 2 17.91 -6.16 20.22
C LYS A 2 17.21 -5.68 18.94
N PRO A 3 16.00 -5.09 19.02
CA PRO A 3 15.22 -4.67 17.83
C PRO A 3 15.99 -3.75 16.87
N THR A 4 16.93 -2.98 17.37
CA THR A 4 17.72 -1.96 16.68
C THR A 4 18.61 -2.45 15.54
N GLN A 5 19.27 -3.61 15.68
CA GLN A 5 20.11 -4.17 14.62
C GLN A 5 19.28 -4.72 13.45
N SER A 6 18.08 -5.22 13.74
CA SER A 6 17.10 -5.68 12.75
C SER A 6 16.55 -4.55 11.89
N ILE A 7 16.27 -3.37 12.47
CA ILE A 7 15.66 -2.23 11.76
C ILE A 7 16.61 -1.63 10.71
N MET A 8 17.90 -1.43 11.07
CA MET A 8 18.88 -0.90 10.12
C MET A 8 19.25 -1.90 9.03
N SER A 9 19.28 -3.20 9.35
CA SER A 9 19.50 -4.23 8.33
C SER A 9 18.30 -4.27 7.35
N ARG A 10 17.07 -4.17 7.86
CA ARG A 10 15.85 -4.13 7.04
C ARG A 10 15.76 -2.84 6.21
N TYR A 11 16.14 -1.69 6.77
CA TYR A 11 16.25 -0.44 6.03
C TYR A 11 17.24 -0.56 4.86
N LYS A 12 18.44 -1.14 5.10
CA LYS A 12 19.43 -1.42 4.05
C LYS A 12 18.92 -2.44 3.03
N ILE A 13 18.19 -3.46 3.48
CA ILE A 13 17.57 -4.46 2.60
C ILE A 13 16.44 -3.84 1.78
N ALA A 14 15.62 -2.98 2.35
CA ALA A 14 14.60 -2.23 1.61
C ALA A 14 15.22 -1.32 0.55
N GLN A 15 16.40 -0.73 0.83
CA GLN A 15 17.17 0.00 -0.18
C GLN A 15 17.82 -0.88 -1.26
N SER A 16 18.20 -2.13 -0.93
CA SER A 16 18.95 -3.02 -1.83
C SER A 16 18.09 -3.98 -2.63
N LYS A 17 16.89 -4.28 -2.19
CA LYS A 17 15.96 -5.19 -2.88
C LYS A 17 14.89 -4.38 -3.58
N ASN A 18 14.83 -4.49 -4.91
CA ASN A 18 13.61 -4.28 -5.67
C ASN A 18 12.59 -5.31 -5.20
N HIS A 19 11.94 -5.05 -4.06
CA HIS A 19 10.81 -5.86 -3.65
C HIS A 19 9.73 -5.75 -4.71
N TYR A 20 9.17 -6.88 -5.07
CA TYR A 20 8.18 -7.13 -6.09
C TYR A 20 6.82 -6.56 -5.63
N GLU A 21 6.76 -5.23 -5.55
CA GLU A 21 5.48 -4.54 -5.45
C GLU A 21 5.04 -4.16 -6.86
N ASN A 22 3.74 -4.15 -7.10
CA ASN A 22 3.16 -3.74 -8.39
C ASN A 22 3.56 -2.30 -8.78
N PHE A 23 4.18 -1.56 -7.85
CA PHE A 23 4.57 -0.16 -8.01
C PHE A 23 6.01 0.02 -7.52
N THR A 24 6.83 0.66 -8.34
CA THR A 24 8.23 0.93 -8.04
C THR A 24 8.34 1.99 -6.95
N VAL A 25 8.51 1.54 -5.70
CA VAL A 25 8.84 2.46 -4.60
C VAL A 25 10.26 2.98 -4.79
N GLY A 26 10.43 4.30 -4.90
CA GLY A 26 11.75 4.90 -5.10
C GLY A 26 12.29 4.79 -6.52
N SER A 27 11.41 4.93 -7.52
CA SER A 27 11.72 4.94 -8.94
C SER A 27 12.92 5.86 -9.29
N LEU A 28 13.70 5.45 -10.31
CA LEU A 28 14.81 6.24 -10.86
C LEU A 28 14.35 7.56 -11.49
N VAL A 29 13.06 7.70 -11.80
CA VAL A 29 12.47 8.95 -12.26
C VAL A 29 12.59 10.04 -11.21
N LEU A 30 12.54 9.69 -9.90
CA LEU A 30 12.66 10.63 -8.79
C LEU A 30 14.12 11.06 -8.57
N GLY A 31 14.33 12.32 -8.21
CA GLY A 31 15.65 12.84 -7.78
C GLY A 31 16.13 12.15 -6.49
N LYS A 32 17.44 12.14 -6.26
CA LYS A 32 18.08 11.41 -5.14
C LYS A 32 17.44 11.72 -3.78
N ASP A 33 17.31 12.98 -3.42
CA ASP A 33 16.78 13.40 -2.11
C ASP A 33 15.33 12.95 -1.90
N MET A 34 14.50 13.06 -2.94
CA MET A 34 13.11 12.62 -2.89
C MET A 34 13.02 11.11 -2.75
N ARG A 35 13.84 10.37 -3.49
CA ARG A 35 13.89 8.91 -3.40
C ARG A 35 14.32 8.46 -2.01
N GLU A 36 15.35 9.07 -1.42
CA GLU A 36 15.79 8.77 -0.06
C GLU A 36 14.68 9.05 0.97
N ALA A 37 13.94 10.16 0.81
CA ALA A 37 12.81 10.49 1.68
C ALA A 37 11.70 9.45 1.57
N ILE A 38 11.29 9.09 0.35
CA ILE A 38 10.24 8.07 0.11
C ILE A 38 10.70 6.71 0.64
N MET A 39 11.95 6.30 0.40
CA MET A 39 12.49 5.04 0.91
C MET A 39 12.54 4.99 2.46
N THR A 40 12.78 6.13 3.10
CA THR A 40 12.73 6.20 4.57
C THR A 40 11.30 5.99 5.08
N LEU A 41 10.30 6.62 4.46
CA LEU A 41 8.89 6.43 4.81
C LEU A 41 8.40 5.01 4.50
N TYR A 42 8.80 4.47 3.34
CA TYR A 42 8.50 3.09 2.97
C TYR A 42 9.08 2.07 3.96
N ALA A 43 10.32 2.30 4.42
CA ALA A 43 10.94 1.43 5.41
C ALA A 43 10.15 1.39 6.74
N PHE A 44 9.49 2.49 7.14
CA PHE A 44 8.60 2.49 8.29
C PHE A 44 7.37 1.61 8.06
N ALA A 45 6.71 1.78 6.92
CA ALA A 45 5.53 0.99 6.57
C ALA A 45 5.88 -0.50 6.48
N ARG A 46 6.96 -0.84 5.77
CA ARG A 46 7.41 -2.23 5.62
C ARG A 46 7.83 -2.87 6.94
N LEU A 47 8.49 -2.13 7.82
CA LEU A 47 8.87 -2.62 9.14
C LEU A 47 7.63 -3.01 9.97
N GLY A 48 6.59 -2.17 9.96
CA GLY A 48 5.37 -2.46 10.68
C GLY A 48 4.59 -3.63 10.09
N ASP A 49 4.56 -3.73 8.76
CA ASP A 49 4.00 -4.86 8.01
C ASP A 49 4.71 -6.17 8.38
N ASP A 50 6.05 -6.21 8.31
CA ASP A 50 6.85 -7.37 8.71
C ASP A 50 6.61 -7.78 10.18
N ILE A 51 6.45 -6.82 11.09
CA ILE A 51 6.12 -7.10 12.50
C ILE A 51 4.73 -7.75 12.59
N ALA A 52 3.77 -7.27 11.83
CA ALA A 52 2.41 -7.80 11.86
C ALA A 52 2.33 -9.20 11.22
N ASP A 53 3.12 -9.47 10.16
CA ASP A 53 2.90 -10.61 9.26
C ASP A 53 3.96 -11.71 9.37
N GLU A 54 5.23 -11.35 9.60
CA GLU A 54 6.33 -12.28 9.41
C GLU A 54 6.86 -12.85 10.72
N GLY A 55 7.47 -14.04 10.64
CA GLY A 55 8.14 -14.73 11.76
C GLY A 55 7.18 -15.37 12.77
N ASN A 56 7.76 -16.21 13.64
CA ASN A 56 7.03 -16.96 14.67
C ASN A 56 6.91 -16.15 15.98
N HIS A 57 6.35 -14.95 15.91
CA HIS A 57 6.11 -14.12 17.09
C HIS A 57 4.67 -14.24 17.60
N SER A 58 4.52 -14.30 18.93
CA SER A 58 3.19 -14.25 19.56
C SER A 58 2.53 -12.87 19.33
N LYS A 59 1.20 -12.81 19.44
CA LYS A 59 0.46 -11.54 19.38
C LYS A 59 1.00 -10.50 20.37
N LYS A 60 1.39 -10.95 21.56
CA LYS A 60 1.95 -10.08 22.60
C LYS A 60 3.26 -9.44 22.14
N GLU A 61 4.19 -10.25 21.65
CA GLU A 61 5.48 -9.77 21.14
C GLU A 61 5.30 -8.81 19.96
N ARG A 62 4.39 -9.10 19.02
CA ARG A 62 4.06 -8.21 17.90
C ARG A 62 3.51 -6.87 18.42
N THR A 63 2.57 -6.90 19.35
CA THR A 63 2.00 -5.69 19.96
C THR A 63 3.06 -4.86 20.68
N GLU A 64 3.99 -5.48 21.40
CA GLU A 64 5.11 -4.80 22.05
C GLU A 64 6.04 -4.13 21.03
N GLN A 65 6.32 -4.80 19.90
CA GLN A 65 7.12 -4.22 18.82
C GLN A 65 6.42 -3.04 18.14
N ILE A 66 5.11 -3.12 17.89
CA ILE A 66 4.34 -1.97 17.36
C ILE A 66 4.30 -0.82 18.37
N GLN A 67 4.18 -1.12 19.66
CA GLN A 67 4.26 -0.09 20.71
C GLN A 67 5.63 0.58 20.76
N TYR A 68 6.72 -0.14 20.49
CA TYR A 68 8.05 0.43 20.33
C TYR A 68 8.10 1.44 19.17
N LEU A 69 7.54 1.12 18.00
CA LEU A 69 7.43 2.08 16.88
C LEU A 69 6.65 3.32 17.31
N LYS A 70 5.49 3.13 17.94
CA LYS A 70 4.63 4.22 18.41
C LYS A 70 5.34 5.15 19.39
N ASN A 71 6.15 4.61 20.31
CA ASN A 71 6.92 5.38 21.27
C ASN A 71 8.01 6.24 20.59
N HIS A 72 8.61 5.74 19.50
CA HIS A 72 9.56 6.52 18.72
C HIS A 72 8.89 7.62 17.91
N LEU A 73 7.68 7.40 17.39
CA LEU A 73 6.90 8.47 16.76
C LEU A 73 6.59 9.61 17.75
N LYS A 74 6.23 9.28 19.00
CA LYS A 74 6.05 10.30 20.04
C LYS A 74 7.32 11.11 20.28
N LYS A 75 8.50 10.46 20.33
CA LYS A 75 9.77 11.17 20.49
C LYS A 75 10.06 12.11 19.31
N ILE A 76 9.73 11.70 18.08
CA ILE A 76 9.85 12.54 16.88
C ILE A 76 8.93 13.75 16.99
N GLU A 77 7.67 13.53 17.32
CA GLU A 77 6.62 14.55 17.41
C GLU A 77 7.00 15.64 18.44
N PHE A 78 7.52 15.23 19.60
CA PHE A 78 7.93 16.16 20.68
C PHE A 78 9.41 16.57 20.61
N ASN A 79 10.07 16.31 19.48
CA ASN A 79 11.49 16.62 19.25
C ASN A 79 12.43 16.17 20.37
N GLN A 80 12.16 15.00 20.94
CA GLN A 80 12.98 14.40 22.00
C GLN A 80 14.21 13.70 21.45
N LYS A 81 15.22 13.49 22.30
CA LYS A 81 16.46 12.77 21.94
C LYS A 81 16.15 11.32 21.57
N ILE A 82 16.61 10.92 20.39
CA ILE A 82 16.47 9.56 19.86
C ILE A 82 17.88 8.94 19.72
N ASN A 83 18.06 7.72 20.21
CA ASN A 83 19.33 6.99 20.08
C ASN A 83 19.34 6.04 18.88
N ASP A 84 18.16 5.56 18.44
CA ASP A 84 18.01 4.69 17.29
C ASP A 84 18.34 5.43 15.99
N SER A 85 19.23 4.84 15.17
CA SER A 85 19.75 5.48 13.96
C SER A 85 18.68 5.68 12.88
N TYR A 86 17.76 4.73 12.71
CA TYR A 86 16.68 4.85 11.74
C TYR A 86 15.70 5.97 12.15
N PHE A 87 15.27 5.98 13.41
CA PHE A 87 14.33 7.01 13.89
C PHE A 87 14.96 8.40 13.97
N LYS A 88 16.30 8.53 14.10
CA LYS A 88 17.01 9.80 13.89
C LYS A 88 16.83 10.31 12.44
N ILE A 89 17.01 9.44 11.45
CA ILE A 89 16.81 9.80 10.05
C ILE A 89 15.37 10.22 9.82
N LEU A 90 14.40 9.46 10.36
CA LEU A 90 12.98 9.81 10.25
C LEU A 90 12.64 11.13 10.93
N GLN A 91 13.27 11.46 12.07
CA GLN A 91 13.13 12.74 12.75
C GLN A 91 13.68 13.90 11.92
N ILE A 92 14.87 13.74 11.31
CA ILE A 92 15.44 14.73 10.39
C ILE A 92 14.49 14.96 9.20
N LEU A 93 13.94 13.90 8.64
CA LEU A 93 12.99 13.97 7.56
C LEU A 93 11.71 14.72 7.99
N TYR A 94 11.17 14.40 9.15
CA TYR A 94 10.02 15.10 9.73
C TYR A 94 10.26 16.60 9.88
N ILE A 95 11.40 16.99 10.43
CA ILE A 95 11.78 18.40 10.60
C ILE A 95 11.93 19.11 9.26
N LYS A 96 12.58 18.44 8.27
CA LYS A 96 12.84 19.00 6.94
C LYS A 96 11.57 19.24 6.14
N TYR A 97 10.67 18.25 6.11
CA TYR A 97 9.49 18.27 5.23
C TYR A 97 8.19 18.67 5.94
N LYS A 98 8.16 18.62 7.27
CA LYS A 98 7.00 18.97 8.10
C LYS A 98 5.73 18.22 7.72
N PHE A 99 5.87 16.95 7.31
CA PHE A 99 4.73 16.11 6.96
C PHE A 99 3.86 15.84 8.21
N ARG A 100 2.60 15.45 7.98
CA ARG A 100 1.66 15.15 9.07
C ARG A 100 2.03 13.82 9.73
N ILE A 101 2.62 13.88 10.93
CA ILE A 101 3.04 12.68 11.68
C ILE A 101 1.87 11.72 11.96
N ASN A 102 0.62 12.25 12.00
CA ASN A 102 -0.58 11.44 12.15
C ASN A 102 -0.70 10.34 11.08
N ASN A 103 -0.15 10.55 9.89
CA ASN A 103 -0.13 9.54 8.85
C ASN A 103 0.70 8.30 9.25
N LEU A 104 1.78 8.48 10.00
CA LEU A 104 2.54 7.36 10.56
C LEU A 104 1.79 6.65 11.70
N TYR A 105 1.01 7.40 12.51
CA TYR A 105 0.13 6.79 13.51
C TYR A 105 -1.03 6.00 12.89
N ARG A 106 -1.52 6.41 11.72
CA ARG A 106 -2.52 5.63 10.96
C ARG A 106 -1.95 4.27 10.54
N PHE A 107 -0.70 4.20 10.07
CA PHE A 107 -0.04 2.90 9.84
C PHE A 107 0.04 2.06 11.11
N ILE A 108 0.39 2.65 12.28
CA ILE A 108 0.38 1.93 13.55
C ILE A 108 -1.00 1.33 13.85
N ASN A 109 -2.08 2.05 13.55
CA ASN A 109 -3.44 1.53 13.74
C ASN A 109 -3.72 0.33 12.80
N ALA A 110 -3.31 0.41 11.53
CA ALA A 110 -3.44 -0.68 10.58
C ALA A 110 -2.66 -1.92 11.03
N PHE A 111 -1.40 -1.78 11.46
CA PHE A 111 -0.60 -2.91 11.94
C PHE A 111 -1.20 -3.59 13.17
N ASN A 112 -1.79 -2.81 14.11
CA ASN A 112 -2.52 -3.38 15.25
C ASN A 112 -3.79 -4.11 14.80
N GLU A 113 -4.47 -3.63 13.75
CA GLU A 113 -5.62 -4.29 13.17
C GLU A 113 -5.20 -5.60 12.49
N ASP A 114 -4.07 -5.63 11.78
CA ASP A 114 -3.53 -6.83 11.13
C ASP A 114 -3.13 -7.91 12.13
N ILE A 115 -2.49 -7.56 13.25
CA ILE A 115 -2.17 -8.50 14.34
C ILE A 115 -3.42 -9.18 14.89
N ASN A 116 -4.55 -8.45 14.92
CA ASN A 116 -5.83 -8.89 15.45
C ASN A 116 -6.86 -9.18 14.38
N HIS A 117 -6.42 -9.42 13.15
CA HIS A 117 -7.27 -9.49 11.97
C HIS A 117 -8.57 -10.26 12.22
N LYS A 118 -9.66 -9.58 11.89
CA LYS A 118 -11.00 -10.16 11.80
C LYS A 118 -11.57 -9.78 10.45
N GLN A 119 -12.15 -10.75 9.76
CA GLN A 119 -12.80 -10.48 8.49
C GLN A 119 -13.82 -9.35 8.61
N TYR A 120 -13.77 -8.39 7.70
CA TYR A 120 -14.65 -7.21 7.67
C TYR A 120 -16.12 -7.60 7.51
N ALA A 121 -17.01 -6.91 8.22
CA ALA A 121 -18.45 -7.18 8.12
C ALA A 121 -19.00 -6.68 6.78
N GLN A 122 -18.60 -5.47 6.38
CA GLN A 122 -19.10 -4.78 5.18
C GLN A 122 -17.96 -4.00 4.48
N PHE A 123 -18.21 -3.58 3.24
CA PHE A 123 -17.21 -2.89 2.43
C PHE A 123 -16.70 -1.57 3.03
N SER A 124 -17.55 -0.83 3.72
CA SER A 124 -17.14 0.40 4.41
C SER A 124 -16.08 0.15 5.51
N ASP A 125 -16.08 -1.03 6.14
CA ASP A 125 -15.05 -1.39 7.11
C ASP A 125 -13.70 -1.60 6.42
N LEU A 126 -13.71 -2.24 5.24
CA LEU A 126 -12.51 -2.40 4.43
C LEU A 126 -11.97 -1.06 3.93
N ILE A 127 -12.85 -0.12 3.54
CA ILE A 127 -12.42 1.24 3.17
C ILE A 127 -11.78 1.94 4.36
N ARG A 128 -12.34 1.84 5.56
CA ARG A 128 -11.74 2.40 6.79
C ARG A 128 -10.37 1.79 7.10
N TYR A 129 -10.18 0.50 6.82
CA TYR A 129 -8.86 -0.12 6.88
C TYR A 129 -7.90 0.50 5.87
N CYS A 130 -8.31 0.68 4.60
CA CYS A 130 -7.50 1.34 3.58
C CYS A 130 -7.11 2.77 3.96
N ASP A 131 -7.98 3.49 4.68
CA ASP A 131 -7.66 4.82 5.21
C ASP A 131 -6.47 4.80 6.17
N ASN A 132 -6.24 3.71 6.89
CA ASN A 132 -5.10 3.55 7.78
C ASN A 132 -3.91 2.85 7.11
N ALA A 133 -4.14 1.87 6.25
CA ALA A 133 -3.11 0.99 5.71
C ALA A 133 -2.48 1.48 4.39
N ALA A 134 -3.22 2.22 3.57
CA ALA A 134 -2.79 2.61 2.22
C ALA A 134 -2.72 4.12 2.02
N ASN A 135 -3.78 4.86 2.37
CA ASN A 135 -3.90 6.27 2.09
C ASN A 135 -2.79 7.15 2.70
N PRO A 136 -2.26 6.85 3.90
CA PRO A 136 -1.18 7.62 4.48
C PRO A 136 0.09 7.68 3.62
N ALA A 137 0.37 6.64 2.82
CA ALA A 137 1.51 6.62 1.92
C ALA A 137 1.45 7.76 0.89
N GLY A 138 0.32 7.90 0.20
CA GLY A 138 0.12 8.96 -0.78
C GLY A 138 0.12 10.35 -0.15
N GLU A 139 -0.52 10.51 1.01
CA GLU A 139 -0.55 11.78 1.75
C GLU A 139 0.86 12.21 2.19
N LEU A 140 1.69 11.28 2.67
CA LEU A 140 3.08 11.55 3.02
C LEU A 140 3.89 11.99 1.79
N ILE A 141 3.75 11.29 0.66
CA ILE A 141 4.44 11.63 -0.59
C ILE A 141 4.04 13.03 -1.07
N LEU A 142 2.76 13.39 -1.03
CA LEU A 142 2.29 14.74 -1.39
C LEU A 142 2.87 15.80 -0.45
N SER A 143 2.99 15.51 0.83
CA SER A 143 3.59 16.43 1.82
C SER A 143 5.06 16.70 1.53
N LEU A 144 5.84 15.72 1.03
CA LEU A 144 7.25 15.91 0.67
C LEU A 144 7.44 17.00 -0.41
N VAL A 145 6.43 17.21 -1.27
CA VAL A 145 6.44 18.22 -2.34
C VAL A 145 5.53 19.41 -2.04
N LYS A 146 4.97 19.49 -0.82
CA LYS A 146 4.04 20.56 -0.40
C LYS A 146 2.79 20.67 -1.30
N GLN A 147 2.28 19.53 -1.74
CA GLN A 147 1.10 19.42 -2.59
C GLN A 147 -0.07 18.71 -1.90
N ASP A 148 -0.06 18.64 -0.57
CA ASP A 148 -1.06 17.96 0.27
C ASP A 148 -2.28 18.82 0.60
N ASN A 149 -2.76 19.62 -0.38
CA ASN A 149 -4.05 20.29 -0.28
C ASN A 149 -5.21 19.28 -0.30
N LYS A 150 -6.39 19.69 0.16
CA LYS A 150 -7.56 18.81 0.32
C LYS A 150 -7.95 18.05 -0.93
N GLU A 151 -7.87 18.69 -2.10
CA GLU A 151 -8.25 18.07 -3.37
C GLU A 151 -7.23 16.99 -3.79
N ASN A 152 -5.94 17.30 -3.75
CA ASN A 152 -4.88 16.35 -4.07
C ASN A 152 -4.89 15.16 -3.11
N VAL A 153 -5.10 15.39 -1.81
CA VAL A 153 -5.24 14.33 -0.80
C VAL A 153 -6.43 13.43 -1.13
N ARG A 154 -7.60 14.02 -1.48
CA ARG A 154 -8.78 13.25 -1.87
C ARG A 154 -8.51 12.34 -3.09
N GLN A 155 -7.82 12.87 -4.12
CA GLN A 155 -7.47 12.10 -5.30
C GLN A 155 -6.42 11.02 -4.98
N SER A 156 -5.40 11.36 -4.22
CA SER A 156 -4.37 10.42 -3.76
C SER A 156 -4.98 9.26 -2.98
N ASN A 157 -5.90 9.55 -2.06
CA ASN A 157 -6.58 8.53 -1.26
C ASN A 157 -7.41 7.58 -2.14
N ALA A 158 -8.07 8.11 -3.18
CA ALA A 158 -8.78 7.27 -4.13
C ALA A 158 -7.84 6.32 -4.91
N ILE A 159 -6.66 6.82 -5.32
CA ILE A 159 -5.63 5.99 -5.98
C ILE A 159 -5.11 4.93 -4.99
N CYS A 160 -4.68 5.32 -3.79
CA CYS A 160 -4.11 4.40 -2.80
C CYS A 160 -5.12 3.32 -2.37
N THR A 161 -6.37 3.70 -2.14
CA THR A 161 -7.45 2.75 -1.86
C THR A 161 -7.65 1.77 -3.02
N ALA A 162 -7.69 2.26 -4.27
CA ALA A 162 -7.83 1.38 -5.44
C ALA A 162 -6.65 0.41 -5.57
N LEU A 163 -5.42 0.85 -5.31
CA LEU A 163 -4.23 0.00 -5.30
C LEU A 163 -4.30 -1.08 -4.22
N ALA A 164 -4.74 -0.74 -3.02
CA ALA A 164 -4.95 -1.72 -1.95
C ALA A 164 -5.99 -2.76 -2.35
N LEU A 165 -7.13 -2.34 -2.91
CA LEU A 165 -8.17 -3.26 -3.39
C LEU A 165 -7.70 -4.15 -4.55
N ILE A 166 -6.83 -3.65 -5.44
CA ILE A 166 -6.17 -4.46 -6.48
C ILE A 166 -5.29 -5.52 -5.82
N ASN A 167 -4.47 -5.14 -4.83
CA ASN A 167 -3.58 -6.06 -4.12
C ASN A 167 -4.37 -7.15 -3.39
N PHE A 168 -5.47 -6.82 -2.71
CA PHE A 168 -6.33 -7.82 -2.06
C PHE A 168 -6.95 -8.81 -3.07
N ALA A 169 -7.30 -8.36 -4.27
CA ALA A 169 -7.78 -9.25 -5.32
C ALA A 169 -6.67 -10.14 -5.90
N GLN A 170 -5.45 -9.64 -6.00
CA GLN A 170 -4.29 -10.40 -6.47
C GLN A 170 -3.79 -11.40 -5.43
N GLY A 171 -3.82 -11.02 -4.16
CA GLY A 171 -3.29 -11.78 -3.03
C GLY A 171 -4.32 -12.67 -2.33
N VAL A 172 -5.53 -12.85 -2.87
CA VAL A 172 -6.63 -13.52 -2.14
C VAL A 172 -6.26 -14.90 -1.60
N VAL A 173 -5.43 -15.66 -2.32
CA VAL A 173 -5.00 -17.01 -1.89
C VAL A 173 -3.89 -16.91 -0.85
N GLU A 174 -2.88 -16.08 -1.08
CA GLU A 174 -1.77 -15.86 -0.16
C GLU A 174 -2.28 -15.26 1.18
N ASP A 175 -3.23 -14.34 1.12
CA ASP A 175 -3.86 -13.75 2.31
C ASP A 175 -4.66 -14.79 3.09
N PHE A 176 -5.40 -15.66 2.39
CA PHE A 176 -6.12 -16.76 2.99
C PHE A 176 -5.18 -17.74 3.71
N GLU A 177 -4.06 -18.10 3.09
CA GLU A 177 -3.04 -18.97 3.69
C GLU A 177 -2.44 -18.36 4.97
N LYS A 178 -2.43 -17.02 5.07
CA LYS A 178 -2.04 -16.27 6.28
C LYS A 178 -3.19 -16.05 7.28
N GLY A 179 -4.37 -16.64 7.03
CA GLY A 179 -5.56 -16.51 7.87
C GLY A 179 -6.32 -15.20 7.69
N ARG A 180 -6.15 -14.50 6.55
CA ARG A 180 -6.79 -13.22 6.23
C ARG A 180 -7.76 -13.34 5.08
N ILE A 181 -8.91 -12.69 5.21
CA ILE A 181 -9.91 -12.59 4.14
C ILE A 181 -10.34 -11.12 4.06
N TYR A 182 -9.94 -10.42 2.99
CA TYR A 182 -10.29 -9.03 2.74
C TYR A 182 -11.64 -8.85 2.03
N ILE A 183 -12.33 -9.96 1.73
CA ILE A 183 -13.69 -9.92 1.18
C ILE A 183 -14.68 -9.74 2.31
N PRO A 184 -15.57 -8.72 2.26
CA PRO A 184 -16.56 -8.50 3.30
C PRO A 184 -17.54 -9.67 3.44
N LYS A 185 -17.97 -9.97 4.68
CA LYS A 185 -18.88 -11.09 4.98
C LYS A 185 -20.24 -10.95 4.30
N ASP A 186 -20.77 -9.74 4.24
CA ASP A 186 -22.04 -9.46 3.56
C ASP A 186 -21.94 -9.72 2.05
N GLU A 187 -20.81 -9.40 1.44
CA GLU A 187 -20.55 -9.68 0.03
C GLU A 187 -20.35 -11.19 -0.22
N MET A 188 -19.63 -11.89 0.65
CA MET A 188 -19.53 -13.35 0.56
C MET A 188 -20.90 -14.00 0.55
N LYS A 189 -21.79 -13.56 1.45
CA LYS A 189 -23.17 -14.04 1.50
C LYS A 189 -23.95 -13.67 0.24
N THR A 190 -23.90 -12.40 -0.18
CA THR A 190 -24.66 -11.89 -1.34
C THR A 190 -24.29 -12.61 -2.64
N PHE A 191 -23.00 -12.90 -2.82
CA PHE A 191 -22.49 -13.56 -4.01
C PHE A 191 -22.38 -15.09 -3.88
N ASN A 192 -22.80 -15.66 -2.75
CA ASN A 192 -22.67 -17.08 -2.45
C ASN A 192 -21.24 -17.62 -2.62
N LEU A 193 -20.25 -16.86 -2.10
CA LEU A 193 -18.85 -17.24 -2.11
C LEU A 193 -18.54 -18.19 -0.95
N LYS A 194 -17.76 -19.20 -1.22
CA LYS A 194 -17.33 -20.17 -0.21
C LYS A 194 -15.83 -20.03 0.05
N VAL A 195 -15.46 -20.15 1.31
CA VAL A 195 -14.04 -20.11 1.74
C VAL A 195 -13.29 -21.33 1.19
N GLU A 196 -13.98 -22.47 1.11
CA GLU A 196 -13.45 -23.72 0.55
C GLU A 196 -13.03 -23.58 -0.90
N ASP A 197 -13.70 -22.70 -1.66
CA ASP A 197 -13.31 -22.41 -3.06
C ASP A 197 -11.92 -21.79 -3.13
N ILE A 198 -11.57 -20.91 -2.18
CA ILE A 198 -10.22 -20.29 -2.09
C ILE A 198 -9.19 -21.38 -1.78
N GLN A 199 -9.45 -22.19 -0.76
CA GLN A 199 -8.59 -23.28 -0.31
C GLN A 199 -8.29 -24.29 -1.44
N GLN A 200 -9.33 -24.66 -2.20
CA GLN A 200 -9.23 -25.61 -3.32
C GLN A 200 -8.83 -24.95 -4.64
N ARG A 201 -8.63 -23.62 -4.66
CA ARG A 201 -8.38 -22.83 -5.86
C ARG A 201 -9.44 -23.02 -6.96
N ASN A 202 -10.70 -23.25 -6.53
CA ASN A 202 -11.84 -23.48 -7.40
C ASN A 202 -12.54 -22.16 -7.76
N PHE A 203 -12.16 -21.57 -8.89
CA PHE A 203 -12.69 -20.28 -9.33
C PHE A 203 -14.05 -20.42 -10.02
N THR A 204 -15.10 -20.63 -9.22
CA THR A 204 -16.48 -20.92 -9.67
C THR A 204 -17.13 -19.74 -10.42
N LYS A 205 -18.31 -19.98 -11.01
CA LYS A 205 -19.14 -18.92 -11.63
C LYS A 205 -19.50 -17.79 -10.66
N TYR A 206 -19.61 -18.09 -9.37
CA TYR A 206 -19.88 -17.11 -8.31
C TYR A 206 -18.70 -16.17 -8.12
N TRP A 207 -17.49 -16.70 -8.09
CA TRP A 207 -16.24 -15.94 -8.03
C TRP A 207 -16.01 -15.11 -9.28
N VAL A 208 -16.37 -15.62 -10.46
CA VAL A 208 -16.33 -14.84 -11.71
C VAL A 208 -17.27 -13.64 -11.64
N LYS A 209 -18.50 -13.82 -11.11
CA LYS A 209 -19.47 -12.75 -10.93
C LYS A 209 -18.96 -11.71 -9.92
N TYR A 210 -18.44 -12.18 -8.78
CA TYR A 210 -17.87 -11.30 -7.76
C TYR A 210 -16.66 -10.51 -8.26
N LYS A 211 -15.72 -11.16 -8.96
CA LYS A 211 -14.59 -10.49 -9.59
C LYS A 211 -15.04 -9.33 -10.49
N LYS A 212 -16.05 -9.52 -11.33
CA LYS A 212 -16.59 -8.45 -12.18
C LYS A 212 -17.09 -7.27 -11.34
N TYR A 213 -17.88 -7.53 -10.33
CA TYR A 213 -18.40 -6.54 -9.40
C TYR A 213 -17.27 -5.80 -8.69
N TRP A 214 -16.29 -6.53 -8.15
CA TRP A 214 -15.13 -5.95 -7.47
C TRP A 214 -14.32 -5.03 -8.39
N VAL A 215 -14.02 -5.49 -9.60
CA VAL A 215 -13.26 -4.71 -10.60
C VAL A 215 -14.00 -3.44 -10.98
N GLU A 216 -15.31 -3.52 -11.21
CA GLU A 216 -16.12 -2.37 -11.60
C GLU A 216 -16.15 -1.30 -10.51
N ARG A 217 -16.38 -1.68 -9.27
CA ARG A 217 -16.31 -0.80 -8.11
C ARG A 217 -14.92 -0.19 -7.95
N ASN A 218 -13.87 -0.96 -8.14
CA ASN A 218 -12.51 -0.47 -8.05
C ASN A 218 -12.17 0.52 -9.18
N CYS A 219 -12.68 0.30 -10.40
CA CYS A 219 -12.58 1.29 -11.48
C CYS A 219 -13.25 2.63 -11.11
N GLN A 220 -14.41 2.59 -10.43
CA GLN A 220 -15.11 3.80 -9.97
C GLN A 220 -14.30 4.54 -8.89
N ILE A 221 -13.69 3.80 -7.96
CA ILE A 221 -12.84 4.39 -6.91
C ILE A 221 -11.60 5.03 -7.55
N LEU A 222 -10.88 4.28 -8.41
CA LEU A 222 -9.69 4.79 -9.10
C LEU A 222 -10.03 6.02 -9.95
N GLY A 223 -11.18 6.01 -10.64
CA GLY A 223 -11.64 7.12 -11.48
C GLY A 223 -11.73 8.46 -10.75
N ARG A 224 -12.01 8.44 -9.43
CA ARG A 224 -12.03 9.67 -8.59
C ARG A 224 -10.63 10.23 -8.33
N GLY A 225 -9.58 9.44 -8.55
CA GLY A 225 -8.19 9.82 -8.34
C GLY A 225 -7.45 10.21 -9.61
N LEU A 226 -7.93 9.73 -10.77
CA LEU A 226 -7.25 9.95 -12.06
C LEU A 226 -7.03 11.44 -12.36
N GLY A 227 -5.90 11.73 -12.98
CA GLY A 227 -5.47 13.09 -13.31
C GLY A 227 -4.71 13.79 -12.19
N LEU A 228 -4.50 13.15 -11.02
CA LEU A 228 -3.63 13.71 -9.99
C LEU A 228 -2.20 13.90 -10.53
N GLY A 229 -1.68 12.91 -11.26
CA GLY A 229 -0.34 12.97 -11.82
C GLY A 229 -0.13 14.11 -12.81
N GLU A 230 -1.18 14.58 -13.50
CA GLU A 230 -1.13 15.74 -14.38
C GLU A 230 -1.11 17.08 -13.60
N LYS A 231 -1.74 17.10 -12.40
CA LYS A 231 -1.75 18.27 -11.52
C LYS A 231 -0.44 18.47 -10.76
N ILE A 232 0.25 17.37 -10.43
CA ILE A 232 1.53 17.41 -9.70
C ILE A 232 2.66 17.67 -10.68
N LYS A 233 3.34 18.81 -10.54
CA LYS A 233 4.44 19.17 -11.43
C LYS A 233 5.70 18.33 -11.20
N GLY A 234 6.50 18.19 -12.26
CA GLY A 234 7.81 17.58 -12.22
C GLY A 234 7.78 16.05 -12.15
N ARG A 235 8.88 15.46 -11.71
CA ARG A 235 9.12 14.02 -11.76
C ARG A 235 8.13 13.19 -10.95
N LEU A 236 7.62 13.72 -9.84
CA LEU A 236 6.61 13.04 -9.04
C LEU A 236 5.28 12.93 -9.81
N GLY A 237 4.89 13.94 -10.55
CA GLY A 237 3.70 13.88 -11.40
C GLY A 237 3.80 12.78 -12.46
N ILE A 238 4.97 12.61 -13.09
CA ILE A 238 5.24 11.51 -14.02
C ILE A 238 5.09 10.15 -13.32
N GLU A 239 5.66 10.01 -12.12
CA GLU A 239 5.55 8.78 -11.33
C GLU A 239 4.08 8.44 -11.00
N ILE A 240 3.30 9.43 -10.56
CA ILE A 240 1.87 9.23 -10.25
C ILE A 240 1.10 8.82 -11.52
N GLN A 241 1.35 9.46 -12.68
CA GLN A 241 0.72 9.06 -13.94
C GLN A 241 1.08 7.62 -14.33
N MET A 242 2.32 7.19 -14.10
CA MET A 242 2.74 5.81 -14.33
C MET A 242 1.98 4.85 -13.43
N VAL A 243 1.79 5.18 -12.15
CA VAL A 243 0.98 4.40 -11.19
C VAL A 243 -0.48 4.33 -11.61
N GLU A 244 -1.09 5.44 -12.02
CA GLU A 244 -2.45 5.49 -12.56
C GLU A 244 -2.61 4.56 -13.78
N CYS A 245 -1.67 4.61 -14.72
CA CYS A 245 -1.66 3.75 -15.91
C CYS A 245 -1.50 2.27 -15.55
N ALA A 246 -0.64 1.94 -14.60
CA ALA A 246 -0.43 0.58 -14.13
C ALA A 246 -1.68 0.01 -13.44
N ALA A 247 -2.34 0.80 -12.59
CA ALA A 247 -3.60 0.42 -11.95
C ALA A 247 -4.71 0.14 -12.97
N LEU A 248 -4.87 1.04 -13.96
CA LEU A 248 -5.83 0.84 -15.06
C LEU A 248 -5.52 -0.43 -15.86
N LEU A 249 -4.24 -0.72 -16.13
CA LEU A 249 -3.84 -1.93 -16.86
C LEU A 249 -4.16 -3.19 -16.06
N LEU A 250 -3.90 -3.20 -14.75
CA LEU A 250 -4.24 -4.33 -13.87
C LEU A 250 -5.75 -4.57 -13.85
N LEU A 251 -6.57 -3.54 -13.65
CA LEU A 251 -8.03 -3.66 -13.67
C LEU A 251 -8.55 -4.14 -15.02
N LYS A 252 -7.98 -3.65 -16.14
CA LYS A 252 -8.30 -4.13 -17.49
C LYS A 252 -7.97 -5.63 -17.65
N ARG A 253 -6.84 -6.09 -17.10
CA ARG A 253 -6.47 -7.52 -17.13
C ARG A 253 -7.39 -8.36 -16.26
N MET A 254 -7.75 -7.88 -15.05
CA MET A 254 -8.69 -8.56 -14.15
C MET A 254 -10.09 -8.67 -14.75
N LYS A 255 -10.51 -7.69 -15.54
CA LYS A 255 -11.84 -7.70 -16.22
C LYS A 255 -11.99 -8.83 -17.25
N ARG A 256 -10.89 -9.39 -17.78
CA ARG A 256 -10.94 -10.48 -18.77
C ARG A 256 -11.62 -11.72 -18.18
N ASN A 257 -12.46 -12.39 -18.98
CA ASN A 257 -13.14 -13.61 -18.52
C ASN A 257 -12.15 -14.73 -18.19
N SER A 258 -11.03 -14.83 -18.93
CA SER A 258 -9.95 -15.80 -18.70
C SER A 258 -9.12 -15.53 -17.44
N CYS A 259 -9.28 -14.39 -16.78
CA CYS A 259 -8.53 -14.08 -15.58
C CYS A 259 -9.07 -14.86 -14.38
N ASN A 260 -8.25 -15.79 -13.87
CA ASN A 260 -8.48 -16.54 -12.64
C ASN A 260 -7.53 -16.00 -11.55
N LEU A 261 -8.12 -15.33 -10.54
CA LEU A 261 -7.36 -14.71 -9.45
C LEU A 261 -6.72 -15.74 -8.51
N PHE A 262 -7.22 -16.98 -8.47
CA PHE A 262 -6.70 -18.01 -7.58
C PHE A 262 -5.45 -18.72 -8.13
N VAL A 263 -5.28 -18.71 -9.46
CA VAL A 263 -4.21 -19.46 -10.13
C VAL A 263 -3.19 -18.51 -10.76
N SER A 264 -3.67 -17.45 -11.40
CA SER A 264 -2.83 -16.55 -12.20
C SER A 264 -3.33 -15.10 -12.11
N PRO A 265 -3.20 -14.47 -10.93
CA PRO A 265 -3.54 -13.06 -10.79
C PRO A 265 -2.64 -12.21 -11.71
N PRO A 266 -3.19 -11.19 -12.38
CA PRO A 266 -2.41 -10.38 -13.31
C PRO A 266 -1.39 -9.54 -12.54
N LYS A 267 -0.18 -9.41 -13.10
CA LYS A 267 0.93 -8.59 -12.55
C LYS A 267 1.42 -7.62 -13.62
N ILE A 268 2.03 -6.52 -13.20
CA ILE A 268 2.77 -5.62 -14.10
C ILE A 268 4.14 -6.23 -14.36
N LYS A 269 4.47 -6.42 -15.64
CA LYS A 269 5.77 -6.95 -16.09
C LYS A 269 6.71 -5.80 -16.49
N THR A 270 7.99 -6.08 -16.61
CA THR A 270 9.01 -5.08 -17.02
C THR A 270 8.66 -4.38 -18.34
N LEU A 271 8.17 -5.13 -19.33
CA LEU A 271 7.72 -4.56 -20.61
C LEU A 271 6.53 -3.60 -20.45
N ASP A 272 5.61 -3.89 -19.51
CA ASP A 272 4.50 -2.99 -19.22
C ASP A 272 4.99 -1.64 -18.72
N TRP A 273 6.01 -1.63 -17.83
CA TRP A 273 6.61 -0.42 -17.31
C TRP A 273 7.25 0.42 -18.41
N ILE A 274 7.93 -0.22 -19.37
CA ILE A 274 8.52 0.46 -20.53
C ILE A 274 7.41 1.14 -21.35
N PHE A 275 6.33 0.43 -21.67
CA PHE A 275 5.19 1.00 -22.41
C PHE A 275 4.50 2.12 -21.65
N ILE A 276 4.30 1.95 -20.35
CA ILE A 276 3.69 2.97 -19.48
C ILE A 276 4.56 4.23 -19.48
N PHE A 277 5.87 4.08 -19.32
CA PHE A 277 6.80 5.20 -19.31
C PHE A 277 6.74 6.00 -20.61
N PHE A 278 6.85 5.35 -21.78
CA PHE A 278 6.76 6.03 -23.06
C PHE A 278 5.39 6.70 -23.27
N LYS A 279 4.31 6.04 -22.87
CA LYS A 279 2.96 6.61 -22.97
C LYS A 279 2.81 7.88 -22.13
N VAL A 280 3.36 7.90 -20.92
CA VAL A 280 3.33 9.08 -20.03
C VAL A 280 4.26 10.17 -20.57
N ALA A 281 5.48 9.82 -20.99
CA ALA A 281 6.44 10.78 -21.54
C ALA A 281 5.90 11.51 -22.77
N LEU A 282 5.22 10.79 -23.70
CA LEU A 282 4.60 11.39 -24.90
C LEU A 282 3.42 12.31 -24.60
N ARG A 283 2.78 12.19 -23.43
CA ARG A 283 1.69 13.09 -23.00
C ARG A 283 2.21 14.35 -22.30
N SER A 284 3.46 14.30 -21.86
CA SER A 284 4.09 15.40 -21.11
C SER A 284 4.91 16.34 -22.03
N LEU A 285 5.02 15.99 -23.32
CA LEU A 285 5.54 16.81 -24.41
C LEU A 285 4.41 17.60 -25.09
#